data_613dcd0cd16880ed6b3b0688fd762472
#
_entry.id   613dcd0cd16880ed6b3b0688fd762472
#
_cell.length_a   1.000
_cell.length_b   1.000
_cell.length_c   1.000
_cell.angle_alpha   90.00
_cell.angle_beta   90.00
_cell.angle_gamma   90.00
#
_symmetry.space_group_name_H-M   'P 1'
#
loop_
_entity.id
_entity.type
_entity.pdbx_description
1 polymer ?
#
loop_
_entity_poly.entity_id
_entity_poly.type
_entity_poly.pdbx_seq_one_letter_code
_entity_poly.pdbx_strand_id
1 'polypeptide(L)'
;NQMMSRAVEQRASDIHVEPFEDELRVRYRIDGVLHDVDAPSKSLSAAVISRIKLMAKLNIAERRLPQDGRIKIRLVGREIDLRVSSLPTLYGESVVMRILDRSSISVDLETLGMEEDTFAQFTHMVEQPHGLLLVTGPTGSGKTTTLYGALDKINSPELKIITIEDPVEYQLRGVNQIHVRSQIGLTFASGLRSIVRQDPDVIMIGEIRDPETAEIAIQAALTGHLVLATLHTNDAPGAVSRLLDMGVEDYLLASSL
;
A
#
# COMPACT_ATOMS: atom_id res chain seq x y z
N ASN A 1 5.79 -10.40 -21.94
CA ASN A 1 4.82 -9.30 -21.98
C ASN A 1 3.40 -9.81 -22.28
N GLN A 2 3.24 -10.76 -23.21
CA GLN A 2 1.93 -11.28 -23.62
C GLN A 2 1.13 -11.87 -22.44
N MET A 3 1.76 -12.65 -21.56
CA MET A 3 1.15 -13.18 -20.34
C MET A 3 0.60 -12.06 -19.42
N MET A 4 1.39 -11.01 -19.20
CA MET A 4 0.97 -9.86 -18.38
C MET A 4 -0.17 -9.08 -19.05
N SER A 5 -0.12 -8.88 -20.39
CA SER A 5 -1.19 -8.21 -21.13
C SER A 5 -2.52 -8.94 -21.02
N ARG A 6 -2.51 -10.26 -21.25
CA ARG A 6 -3.72 -11.09 -21.10
C ARG A 6 -4.30 -11.07 -19.67
N ALA A 7 -3.42 -11.08 -18.66
CA ALA A 7 -3.87 -11.01 -17.27
C ALA A 7 -4.58 -9.67 -16.97
N VAL A 8 -4.04 -8.56 -17.46
CA VAL A 8 -4.68 -7.23 -17.33
C VAL A 8 -6.01 -7.17 -18.08
N GLU A 9 -6.07 -7.70 -19.30
CA GLU A 9 -7.32 -7.77 -20.10
C GLU A 9 -8.41 -8.58 -19.40
N GLN A 10 -8.03 -9.65 -18.69
CA GLN A 10 -8.93 -10.50 -17.91
C GLN A 10 -9.20 -9.99 -16.49
N ARG A 11 -8.71 -8.81 -16.13
CA ARG A 11 -8.85 -8.19 -14.80
C ARG A 11 -8.34 -9.09 -13.67
N ALA A 12 -7.28 -9.84 -13.92
CA ALA A 12 -6.66 -10.66 -12.88
C ALA A 12 -5.99 -9.78 -11.82
N SER A 13 -6.10 -10.18 -10.56
CA SER A 13 -5.41 -9.54 -9.45
C SER A 13 -3.95 -9.99 -9.33
N ASP A 14 -3.70 -11.27 -9.61
CA ASP A 14 -2.37 -11.87 -9.48
C ASP A 14 -2.08 -12.83 -10.64
N ILE A 15 -0.80 -12.94 -11.00
CA ILE A 15 -0.27 -13.92 -11.95
C ILE A 15 0.68 -14.82 -11.18
N HIS A 16 0.42 -16.11 -11.19
CA HIS A 16 1.26 -17.15 -10.60
C HIS A 16 2.02 -17.88 -11.71
N VAL A 17 3.33 -18.02 -11.56
CA VAL A 17 4.23 -18.76 -12.46
C VAL A 17 4.96 -19.78 -11.62
N GLU A 18 4.59 -21.05 -11.74
CA GLU A 18 4.96 -22.09 -10.81
C GLU A 18 5.58 -23.29 -11.57
N PRO A 19 6.88 -23.58 -11.34
CA PRO A 19 7.51 -24.77 -11.90
C PRO A 19 7.11 -26.01 -11.08
N PHE A 20 6.67 -27.07 -11.79
CA PHE A 20 6.43 -28.40 -11.25
C PHE A 20 7.36 -29.43 -11.92
N GLU A 21 7.27 -30.68 -11.48
CA GLU A 21 8.15 -31.74 -11.98
C GLU A 21 8.05 -31.91 -13.50
N ASP A 22 6.84 -31.84 -14.06
CA ASP A 22 6.60 -32.12 -15.47
C ASP A 22 6.19 -30.89 -16.30
N GLU A 23 5.81 -29.80 -15.65
CA GLU A 23 5.28 -28.61 -16.33
C GLU A 23 5.72 -27.29 -15.70
N LEU A 24 5.60 -26.22 -16.46
CA LEU A 24 5.49 -24.86 -15.93
C LEU A 24 4.03 -24.49 -15.90
N ARG A 25 3.45 -24.29 -14.74
CA ARG A 25 2.06 -23.87 -14.61
C ARG A 25 1.95 -22.35 -14.50
N VAL A 26 1.04 -21.77 -15.26
CA VAL A 26 0.70 -20.35 -15.15
C VAL A 26 -0.77 -20.25 -14.80
N ARG A 27 -1.07 -19.45 -13.77
CA ARG A 27 -2.44 -19.23 -13.29
C ARG A 27 -2.72 -17.75 -13.09
N TYR A 28 -3.94 -17.34 -13.37
CA TYR A 28 -4.44 -16.02 -13.04
C TYR A 28 -5.43 -16.11 -11.89
N ARG A 29 -5.32 -15.19 -10.94
CA ARG A 29 -6.36 -15.01 -9.93
C ARG A 29 -7.35 -13.99 -10.42
N ILE A 30 -8.59 -14.43 -10.67
CA ILE A 30 -9.71 -13.61 -11.12
C ILE A 30 -10.82 -13.77 -10.09
N ASP A 31 -11.31 -12.66 -9.54
CA ASP A 31 -12.35 -12.66 -8.49
C ASP A 31 -12.07 -13.63 -7.33
N GLY A 32 -10.80 -13.67 -6.90
CA GLY A 32 -10.31 -14.51 -5.81
C GLY A 32 -10.02 -15.97 -6.18
N VAL A 33 -10.43 -16.44 -7.36
CA VAL A 33 -10.24 -17.83 -7.83
C VAL A 33 -9.05 -17.94 -8.78
N LEU A 34 -8.27 -19.02 -8.66
CA LEU A 34 -7.16 -19.32 -9.57
C LEU A 34 -7.65 -20.09 -10.79
N HIS A 35 -7.30 -19.60 -11.97
CA HIS A 35 -7.60 -20.21 -13.27
C HIS A 35 -6.31 -20.56 -13.99
N ASP A 36 -6.19 -21.80 -14.46
CA ASP A 36 -5.07 -22.22 -15.31
C ASP A 36 -5.17 -21.53 -16.67
N VAL A 37 -4.02 -21.10 -17.19
CA VAL A 37 -3.90 -20.48 -18.52
C VAL A 37 -2.77 -21.11 -19.32
N ASP A 38 -2.73 -20.85 -20.63
CA ASP A 38 -1.68 -21.36 -21.50
C ASP A 38 -0.29 -21.00 -20.96
N ALA A 39 0.51 -21.99 -20.68
CA ALA A 39 1.87 -21.84 -20.18
C ALA A 39 2.90 -22.16 -21.27
N PRO A 40 4.06 -21.53 -21.25
CA PRO A 40 5.21 -21.94 -22.08
C PRO A 40 5.66 -23.37 -21.71
N SER A 41 6.36 -24.03 -22.65
CA SER A 41 6.92 -25.36 -22.39
C SER A 41 7.86 -25.32 -21.16
N LYS A 42 7.93 -26.41 -20.40
CA LYS A 42 8.81 -26.57 -19.22
C LYS A 42 10.26 -26.18 -19.51
N SER A 43 10.77 -26.48 -20.71
CA SER A 43 12.12 -26.13 -21.12
C SER A 43 12.42 -24.62 -21.08
N LEU A 44 11.38 -23.78 -21.12
CA LEU A 44 11.49 -22.33 -21.05
C LEU A 44 11.33 -21.77 -19.64
N SER A 45 11.05 -22.61 -18.61
CA SER A 45 10.79 -22.15 -17.24
C SER A 45 11.88 -21.22 -16.70
N ALA A 46 13.14 -21.64 -16.79
CA ALA A 46 14.26 -20.83 -16.33
C ALA A 46 14.39 -19.50 -17.08
N ALA A 47 14.12 -19.49 -18.37
CA ALA A 47 14.17 -18.28 -19.19
C ALA A 47 13.04 -17.30 -18.85
N VAL A 48 11.82 -17.83 -18.64
CA VAL A 48 10.66 -17.03 -18.25
C VAL A 48 10.90 -16.38 -16.88
N ILE A 49 11.33 -17.15 -15.88
CA ILE A 49 11.60 -16.66 -14.52
C ILE A 49 12.76 -15.63 -14.54
N SER A 50 13.85 -15.92 -15.25
CA SER A 50 14.97 -14.97 -15.40
C SER A 50 14.52 -13.67 -16.04
N ARG A 51 13.63 -13.74 -17.05
CA ARG A 51 13.06 -12.55 -17.68
C ARG A 51 12.20 -11.72 -16.74
N ILE A 52 11.36 -12.37 -15.91
CA ILE A 52 10.55 -11.68 -14.90
C ILE A 52 11.47 -11.02 -13.86
N LYS A 53 12.48 -11.75 -13.35
CA LYS A 53 13.45 -11.20 -12.39
C LYS A 53 14.19 -9.99 -12.96
N LEU A 54 14.64 -10.05 -14.21
CA LEU A 54 15.29 -8.93 -14.87
C LEU A 54 14.38 -7.71 -14.97
N MET A 55 13.12 -7.90 -15.36
CA MET A 55 12.12 -6.82 -15.42
C MET A 55 11.82 -6.22 -14.05
N ALA A 56 11.83 -7.04 -13.00
CA ALA A 56 11.61 -6.64 -11.61
C ALA A 56 12.88 -6.07 -10.92
N LYS A 57 14.01 -5.99 -11.64
CA LYS A 57 15.33 -5.58 -11.14
C LYS A 57 15.84 -6.46 -9.99
N LEU A 58 15.50 -7.74 -10.01
CA LEU A 58 15.96 -8.75 -9.06
C LEU A 58 17.32 -9.36 -9.52
N ASN A 59 18.03 -9.98 -8.57
CA ASN A 59 19.27 -10.67 -8.87
C ASN A 59 18.99 -12.02 -9.55
N ILE A 60 19.32 -12.14 -10.84
CA ILE A 60 19.10 -13.38 -11.63
C ILE A 60 20.06 -14.51 -11.22
N ALA A 61 21.23 -14.19 -10.65
CA ALA A 61 22.19 -15.18 -10.22
C ALA A 61 21.83 -15.84 -8.88
N GLU A 62 21.13 -15.11 -8.01
CA GLU A 62 20.65 -15.66 -6.73
C GLU A 62 19.31 -16.39 -6.95
N ARG A 63 19.29 -17.69 -6.61
CA ARG A 63 18.13 -18.58 -6.81
C ARG A 63 17.75 -19.34 -5.55
N ARG A 64 18.44 -19.09 -4.44
CA ARG A 64 18.30 -19.83 -3.18
C ARG A 64 17.54 -19.02 -2.12
N LEU A 65 17.40 -17.73 -2.33
CA LEU A 65 16.76 -16.81 -1.38
C LEU A 65 15.53 -16.16 -2.01
N PRO A 66 14.47 -15.90 -1.22
CA PRO A 66 13.34 -15.12 -1.67
C PRO A 66 13.78 -13.72 -2.09
N GLN A 67 13.13 -13.17 -3.09
CA GLN A 67 13.39 -11.81 -3.58
C GLN A 67 12.08 -11.13 -3.93
N ASP A 68 11.98 -9.85 -3.59
CA ASP A 68 10.85 -8.99 -3.92
C ASP A 68 11.27 -7.81 -4.78
N GLY A 69 10.44 -7.47 -5.77
CA GLY A 69 10.72 -6.38 -6.70
C GLY A 69 9.47 -5.81 -7.34
N ARG A 70 9.67 -4.90 -8.29
CA ARG A 70 8.56 -4.24 -8.99
C ARG A 70 8.85 -4.12 -10.48
N ILE A 71 7.80 -4.30 -11.29
CA ILE A 71 7.82 -4.05 -12.73
C ILE A 71 6.85 -2.92 -13.02
N LYS A 72 7.35 -1.84 -13.61
CA LYS A 72 6.51 -0.80 -14.20
C LYS A 72 6.47 -0.98 -15.70
N ILE A 73 5.31 -1.18 -16.26
CA ILE A 73 5.14 -1.46 -17.68
C ILE A 73 3.86 -0.80 -18.20
N ARG A 74 3.91 -0.32 -19.44
CA ARG A 74 2.70 0.14 -20.14
C ARG A 74 2.10 -1.01 -20.91
N LEU A 75 0.89 -1.43 -20.54
CA LEU A 75 0.12 -2.49 -21.17
C LEU A 75 -1.28 -1.97 -21.53
N VAL A 76 -1.76 -2.31 -22.72
CA VAL A 76 -3.14 -1.92 -23.17
C VAL A 76 -3.38 -0.40 -23.01
N GLY A 77 -2.34 0.41 -23.24
CA GLY A 77 -2.42 1.87 -23.12
C GLY A 77 -2.38 2.43 -21.69
N ARG A 78 -2.31 1.56 -20.65
CA ARG A 78 -2.31 1.91 -19.23
C ARG A 78 -0.95 1.65 -18.58
N GLU A 79 -0.60 2.43 -17.57
CA GLU A 79 0.56 2.14 -16.72
C GLU A 79 0.17 1.13 -15.63
N ILE A 80 0.79 -0.03 -15.70
CA ILE A 80 0.59 -1.13 -14.75
C ILE A 80 1.83 -1.26 -13.88
N ASP A 81 1.63 -1.31 -12.59
CA ASP A 81 2.67 -1.64 -11.60
C ASP A 81 2.46 -3.10 -11.14
N LEU A 82 3.49 -3.92 -11.24
CA LEU A 82 3.44 -5.30 -10.79
C LEU A 82 4.39 -5.45 -9.59
N ARG A 83 3.86 -5.87 -8.44
CA ARG A 83 4.69 -6.35 -7.34
C ARG A 83 5.05 -7.79 -7.60
N VAL A 84 6.34 -8.08 -7.60
CA VAL A 84 6.88 -9.41 -7.94
C VAL A 84 7.53 -9.99 -6.71
N SER A 85 7.10 -11.18 -6.33
CA SER A 85 7.76 -11.99 -5.31
C SER A 85 8.25 -13.29 -5.93
N SER A 86 9.52 -13.63 -5.73
CA SER A 86 10.16 -14.87 -6.17
C SER A 86 10.56 -15.70 -4.96
N LEU A 87 10.16 -16.97 -4.95
CA LEU A 87 10.41 -17.90 -3.87
C LEU A 87 11.06 -19.18 -4.43
N PRO A 88 12.22 -19.63 -3.90
CA PRO A 88 12.79 -20.92 -4.25
C PRO A 88 11.87 -22.08 -3.87
N THR A 89 11.63 -23.00 -4.81
CA THR A 89 10.88 -24.23 -4.60
C THR A 89 11.68 -25.44 -5.08
N LEU A 90 11.14 -26.66 -4.87
CA LEU A 90 11.81 -27.90 -5.22
C LEU A 90 12.17 -28.00 -6.72
N TYR A 91 11.30 -27.50 -7.59
CA TYR A 91 11.45 -27.62 -9.05
C TYR A 91 11.91 -26.31 -9.73
N GLY A 92 12.30 -25.31 -8.95
CA GLY A 92 12.76 -24.02 -9.43
C GLY A 92 12.16 -22.86 -8.62
N GLU A 93 12.30 -21.63 -9.10
CA GLU A 93 11.72 -20.47 -8.42
C GLU A 93 10.25 -20.31 -8.83
N SER A 94 9.34 -20.26 -7.86
CA SER A 94 7.96 -19.82 -8.04
C SER A 94 7.92 -18.28 -8.03
N VAL A 95 7.13 -17.69 -8.91
CA VAL A 95 6.98 -16.24 -8.99
C VAL A 95 5.52 -15.87 -8.95
N VAL A 96 5.17 -14.95 -8.07
CA VAL A 96 3.85 -14.32 -8.01
C VAL A 96 4.00 -12.83 -8.37
N MET A 97 3.13 -12.37 -9.27
CA MET A 97 3.09 -10.97 -9.68
C MET A 97 1.70 -10.41 -9.40
N ARG A 98 1.59 -9.53 -8.40
CA ARG A 98 0.34 -8.81 -8.10
C ARG A 98 0.20 -7.61 -9.03
N ILE A 99 -0.93 -7.52 -9.69
CA ILE A 99 -1.25 -6.45 -10.65
C ILE A 99 -1.85 -5.28 -9.88
N LEU A 100 -1.23 -4.11 -10.00
CA LEU A 100 -1.72 -2.85 -9.47
C LEU A 100 -2.03 -1.93 -10.65
N ASP A 101 -3.30 -1.85 -11.04
CA ASP A 101 -3.74 -0.95 -12.10
C ASP A 101 -3.89 0.46 -11.53
N ARG A 102 -2.98 1.34 -11.94
CA ARG A 102 -2.97 2.74 -11.49
C ARG A 102 -4.01 3.61 -12.21
N SER A 103 -4.56 3.16 -13.32
CA SER A 103 -5.46 3.96 -14.14
C SER A 103 -6.88 4.03 -13.61
N SER A 104 -7.22 3.18 -12.64
CA SER A 104 -8.57 3.06 -12.08
C SER A 104 -8.75 3.77 -10.73
N ILE A 105 -7.71 4.47 -10.22
CA ILE A 105 -7.74 4.97 -8.85
C ILE A 105 -7.60 6.51 -8.82
N SER A 106 -8.55 7.21 -9.43
CA SER A 106 -9.03 8.46 -8.86
C SER A 106 -10.09 8.04 -7.84
N VAL A 107 -9.72 7.92 -6.59
CA VAL A 107 -10.68 7.63 -5.54
C VAL A 107 -11.30 8.95 -5.13
N ASP A 108 -12.33 9.33 -5.85
CA ASP A 108 -13.20 10.39 -5.41
C ASP A 108 -13.89 9.92 -4.12
N LEU A 109 -13.71 10.68 -3.05
CA LEU A 109 -14.27 10.39 -1.73
C LEU A 109 -15.81 10.19 -1.80
N GLU A 110 -16.48 10.90 -2.73
CA GLU A 110 -17.92 10.80 -2.98
C GLU A 110 -18.32 9.41 -3.51
N THR A 111 -17.42 8.72 -4.21
CA THR A 111 -17.70 7.40 -4.79
C THR A 111 -17.47 6.23 -3.83
N LEU A 112 -17.00 6.49 -2.60
CA LEU A 112 -16.75 5.44 -1.60
C LEU A 112 -18.00 4.84 -0.99
N GLY A 113 -19.18 5.41 -1.26
CA GLY A 113 -20.45 4.88 -0.79
C GLY A 113 -20.78 5.23 0.67
N MET A 114 -20.20 6.31 1.21
CA MET A 114 -20.60 6.84 2.51
C MET A 114 -22.02 7.41 2.42
N GLU A 115 -22.81 7.25 3.48
CA GLU A 115 -24.07 7.96 3.63
C GLU A 115 -23.83 9.47 3.73
N GLU A 116 -24.77 10.27 3.27
CA GLU A 116 -24.62 11.73 3.11
C GLU A 116 -24.19 12.42 4.43
N ASP A 117 -24.81 12.06 5.55
CA ASP A 117 -24.46 12.59 6.86
C ASP A 117 -23.04 12.20 7.29
N THR A 118 -22.65 10.94 7.06
CA THR A 118 -21.32 10.43 7.36
C THR A 118 -20.26 11.09 6.48
N PHE A 119 -20.57 11.28 5.21
CA PHE A 119 -19.68 11.97 4.27
C PHE A 119 -19.44 13.42 4.67
N ALA A 120 -20.52 14.15 5.06
CA ALA A 120 -20.41 15.52 5.51
C ALA A 120 -19.54 15.63 6.79
N GLN A 121 -19.75 14.75 7.76
CA GLN A 121 -18.95 14.71 8.99
C GLN A 121 -17.47 14.37 8.69
N PHE A 122 -17.23 13.37 7.85
CA PHE A 122 -15.86 12.96 7.48
C PHE A 122 -15.13 14.09 6.75
N THR A 123 -15.80 14.73 5.79
CA THR A 123 -15.25 15.88 5.07
C THR A 123 -14.89 17.01 6.02
N HIS A 124 -15.80 17.34 6.95
CA HIS A 124 -15.54 18.37 7.97
C HIS A 124 -14.31 18.03 8.83
N MET A 125 -14.14 16.77 9.24
CA MET A 125 -12.97 16.34 10.03
C MET A 125 -11.66 16.43 9.22
N VAL A 126 -11.70 16.06 7.94
CA VAL A 126 -10.51 16.10 7.07
C VAL A 126 -10.07 17.53 6.73
N GLU A 127 -10.98 18.48 6.76
CA GLU A 127 -10.71 19.91 6.53
C GLU A 127 -10.28 20.68 7.79
N GLN A 128 -10.16 20.01 8.96
CA GLN A 128 -9.65 20.65 10.16
C GLN A 128 -8.17 21.03 10.00
N PRO A 129 -7.72 22.15 10.59
CA PRO A 129 -6.34 22.61 10.46
C PRO A 129 -5.33 21.72 11.19
N HIS A 130 -5.75 20.97 12.20
CA HIS A 130 -4.92 20.06 13.00
C HIS A 130 -5.78 19.01 13.70
N GLY A 131 -5.16 17.96 14.19
CA GLY A 131 -5.78 16.87 14.90
C GLY A 131 -5.35 15.52 14.37
N LEU A 132 -5.79 14.45 15.02
CA LEU A 132 -5.51 13.07 14.63
C LEU A 132 -6.81 12.41 14.14
N LEU A 133 -6.85 12.01 12.87
CA LEU A 133 -7.95 11.24 12.29
C LEU A 133 -7.49 9.80 12.07
N LEU A 134 -8.22 8.86 12.66
CA LEU A 134 -7.92 7.43 12.58
C LEU A 134 -8.94 6.70 11.71
N VAL A 135 -8.45 5.96 10.70
CA VAL A 135 -9.25 5.04 9.91
C VAL A 135 -8.92 3.62 10.32
N THR A 136 -9.93 2.89 10.79
CA THR A 136 -9.76 1.56 11.37
C THR A 136 -10.47 0.48 10.55
N GLY A 137 -10.13 -0.77 10.80
CA GLY A 137 -10.76 -1.92 10.17
C GLY A 137 -9.76 -3.02 9.80
N PRO A 138 -10.23 -4.22 9.43
CA PRO A 138 -9.41 -5.33 9.00
C PRO A 138 -8.69 -5.05 7.67
N THR A 139 -7.78 -5.93 7.29
CA THR A 139 -7.12 -5.85 5.98
C THR A 139 -8.17 -5.96 4.85
N GLY A 140 -8.06 -5.10 3.85
CA GLY A 140 -9.00 -5.08 2.71
C GLY A 140 -10.31 -4.32 2.96
N SER A 141 -10.50 -3.68 4.11
CA SER A 141 -11.71 -2.89 4.42
C SER A 141 -11.77 -1.51 3.74
N GLY A 142 -10.76 -1.13 2.98
CA GLY A 142 -10.73 0.15 2.27
C GLY A 142 -10.02 1.29 3.00
N LYS A 143 -9.32 1.05 4.12
CA LYS A 143 -8.64 2.10 4.90
C LYS A 143 -7.75 3.03 4.06
N THR A 144 -6.83 2.43 3.30
CA THR A 144 -5.92 3.20 2.42
C THR A 144 -6.71 3.96 1.36
N THR A 145 -7.75 3.35 0.80
CA THR A 145 -8.62 3.97 -0.19
C THR A 145 -9.31 5.22 0.37
N THR A 146 -9.84 5.11 1.60
CA THR A 146 -10.47 6.23 2.31
C THR A 146 -9.47 7.36 2.59
N LEU A 147 -8.26 7.01 3.10
CA LEU A 147 -7.22 8.03 3.37
C LEU A 147 -6.74 8.71 2.09
N TYR A 148 -6.59 7.96 1.00
CA TYR A 148 -6.18 8.56 -0.26
C TYR A 148 -7.26 9.47 -0.86
N GLY A 149 -8.55 9.09 -0.73
CA GLY A 149 -9.67 9.96 -1.07
C GLY A 149 -9.70 11.24 -0.23
N ALA A 150 -9.42 11.11 1.08
CA ALA A 150 -9.27 12.26 1.97
C ALA A 150 -8.12 13.18 1.54
N LEU A 151 -6.95 12.61 1.24
CA LEU A 151 -5.80 13.39 0.77
C LEU A 151 -6.08 14.06 -0.57
N ASP A 152 -6.75 13.41 -1.50
CA ASP A 152 -7.11 13.99 -2.80
C ASP A 152 -8.06 15.18 -2.63
N LYS A 153 -9.02 15.06 -1.71
CA LYS A 153 -10.00 16.11 -1.38
C LYS A 153 -9.36 17.41 -0.88
N ILE A 154 -8.34 17.30 -0.01
CA ILE A 154 -7.66 18.47 0.60
C ILE A 154 -6.40 18.89 -0.15
N ASN A 155 -6.00 18.15 -1.17
CA ASN A 155 -4.76 18.40 -1.89
C ASN A 155 -4.84 19.72 -2.67
N SER A 156 -4.10 20.70 -2.21
CA SER A 156 -3.96 22.00 -2.87
C SER A 156 -2.50 22.42 -2.96
N PRO A 157 -2.14 23.33 -3.88
CA PRO A 157 -0.78 23.86 -3.96
C PRO A 157 -0.32 24.62 -2.71
N GLU A 158 -1.25 25.01 -1.85
CA GLU A 158 -1.03 25.76 -0.61
C GLU A 158 -0.68 24.86 0.57
N LEU A 159 -0.95 23.55 0.47
CA LEU A 159 -0.72 22.59 1.54
C LEU A 159 0.44 21.67 1.21
N LYS A 160 1.32 21.49 2.17
CA LYS A 160 2.40 20.51 2.10
C LYS A 160 1.98 19.20 2.73
N ILE A 161 1.68 18.23 1.88
CA ILE A 161 1.25 16.90 2.28
C ILE A 161 2.42 15.92 2.17
N ILE A 162 2.71 15.21 3.27
CA ILE A 162 3.75 14.18 3.30
C ILE A 162 3.17 12.89 3.85
N THR A 163 3.45 11.77 3.18
CA THR A 163 3.02 10.46 3.64
C THR A 163 4.21 9.54 3.95
N ILE A 164 4.00 8.58 4.85
CA ILE A 164 4.90 7.46 5.08
C ILE A 164 4.12 6.15 5.08
N GLU A 165 4.52 5.20 4.22
CA GLU A 165 3.71 4.05 3.83
C GLU A 165 4.53 2.77 3.64
N ASP A 166 3.92 1.60 3.89
CA ASP A 166 4.56 0.29 3.72
C ASP A 166 3.61 -0.72 3.01
N PRO A 167 3.62 -0.68 1.68
CA PRO A 167 4.27 0.24 0.76
C PRO A 167 3.35 1.39 0.29
N VAL A 168 3.89 2.35 -0.44
CA VAL A 168 3.09 3.30 -1.25
C VAL A 168 2.30 2.51 -2.29
N GLU A 169 0.96 2.58 -2.23
CA GLU A 169 0.08 1.83 -3.12
C GLU A 169 0.08 2.41 -4.54
N TYR A 170 -0.12 3.70 -4.67
CA TYR A 170 0.01 4.45 -5.93
C TYR A 170 0.41 5.90 -5.67
N GLN A 171 0.90 6.57 -6.71
CA GLN A 171 1.38 7.94 -6.58
C GLN A 171 0.22 8.93 -6.61
N LEU A 172 0.17 9.79 -5.59
CA LEU A 172 -0.71 10.95 -5.56
C LEU A 172 0.05 12.16 -6.10
N ARG A 173 -0.57 12.87 -7.04
CA ARG A 173 0.02 14.10 -7.58
C ARG A 173 0.00 15.19 -6.50
N GLY A 174 1.10 15.88 -6.32
CA GLY A 174 1.22 16.96 -5.31
C GLY A 174 1.54 16.48 -3.89
N VAL A 175 1.60 15.16 -3.64
CA VAL A 175 1.90 14.57 -2.34
C VAL A 175 3.32 14.01 -2.31
N ASN A 176 4.07 14.30 -1.26
CA ASN A 176 5.39 13.74 -1.01
C ASN A 176 5.27 12.39 -0.28
N GLN A 177 5.37 11.30 -1.01
CA GLN A 177 5.17 9.95 -0.47
C GLN A 177 6.50 9.25 -0.18
N ILE A 178 6.67 8.82 1.07
CA ILE A 178 7.85 8.09 1.56
C ILE A 178 7.49 6.61 1.69
N HIS A 179 8.35 5.76 1.12
CA HIS A 179 8.24 4.32 1.26
C HIS A 179 9.14 3.84 2.40
N VAL A 180 8.56 3.14 3.39
CA VAL A 180 9.29 2.47 4.46
C VAL A 180 10.31 1.48 3.88
N ARG A 181 11.52 1.47 4.44
CA ARG A 181 12.61 0.57 4.08
C ARG A 181 13.32 0.10 5.33
N SER A 182 12.73 -0.81 6.06
CA SER A 182 13.23 -1.29 7.35
C SER A 182 14.65 -1.87 7.26
N GLN A 183 15.03 -2.41 6.09
CA GLN A 183 16.38 -2.96 5.82
C GLN A 183 17.50 -1.91 5.96
N ILE A 184 17.19 -0.64 5.75
CA ILE A 184 18.16 0.47 5.89
C ILE A 184 17.81 1.40 7.06
N GLY A 185 16.94 0.96 7.98
CA GLY A 185 16.53 1.72 9.16
C GLY A 185 15.48 2.82 8.91
N LEU A 186 14.91 2.93 7.71
CA LEU A 186 13.79 3.83 7.43
C LEU A 186 12.49 3.15 7.84
N THR A 187 12.13 3.27 9.11
CA THR A 187 10.89 2.78 9.73
C THR A 187 9.82 3.87 9.75
N PHE A 188 8.58 3.53 10.15
CA PHE A 188 7.54 4.52 10.38
C PHE A 188 7.99 5.60 11.38
N ALA A 189 8.48 5.20 12.56
CA ALA A 189 8.93 6.13 13.60
C ALA A 189 10.11 7.01 13.13
N SER A 190 11.16 6.42 12.52
CA SER A 190 12.32 7.19 12.06
C SER A 190 11.98 8.16 10.93
N GLY A 191 11.10 7.76 10.02
CA GLY A 191 10.61 8.61 8.94
C GLY A 191 9.72 9.73 9.46
N LEU A 192 8.79 9.43 10.36
CA LEU A 192 7.87 10.41 10.95
C LEU A 192 8.62 11.50 11.73
N ARG A 193 9.66 11.14 12.52
CA ARG A 193 10.55 12.12 13.16
C ARG A 193 11.20 13.10 12.17
N SER A 194 11.45 12.64 10.96
CA SER A 194 12.02 13.49 9.92
C SER A 194 10.95 14.34 9.23
N ILE A 195 9.77 13.78 9.02
CA ILE A 195 8.63 14.47 8.40
C ILE A 195 8.23 15.72 9.17
N VAL A 196 8.10 15.65 10.50
CA VAL A 196 7.71 16.79 11.34
C VAL A 196 8.68 17.98 11.27
N ARG A 197 9.91 17.77 10.77
CA ARG A 197 10.89 18.82 10.53
C ARG A 197 10.89 19.36 9.09
N GLN A 198 9.97 18.88 8.27
CA GLN A 198 9.85 19.28 6.87
C GLN A 198 8.75 20.30 6.63
N ASP A 199 8.26 20.95 7.70
CA ASP A 199 7.18 21.93 7.63
C ASP A 199 5.94 21.39 6.88
N PRO A 200 5.39 20.26 7.29
CA PRO A 200 4.17 19.71 6.69
C PRO A 200 2.93 20.37 7.28
N ASP A 201 1.90 20.55 6.48
CA ASP A 201 0.56 20.88 6.97
C ASP A 201 -0.22 19.60 7.28
N VAL A 202 -0.08 18.58 6.41
CA VAL A 202 -0.77 17.30 6.52
C VAL A 202 0.24 16.15 6.50
N ILE A 203 0.10 15.24 7.45
CA ILE A 203 0.91 14.02 7.55
C ILE A 203 -0.02 12.81 7.43
N MET A 204 0.30 11.87 6.53
CA MET A 204 -0.39 10.58 6.52
C MET A 204 0.55 9.44 6.87
N ILE A 205 0.15 8.62 7.84
CA ILE A 205 0.87 7.46 8.32
C ILE A 205 0.10 6.22 7.85
N GLY A 206 0.70 5.42 6.98
CA GLY A 206 0.06 4.23 6.42
C GLY A 206 -0.55 3.34 7.50
N GLU A 207 0.18 3.12 8.59
CA GLU A 207 -0.33 2.45 9.79
C GLU A 207 0.51 2.74 11.03
N ILE A 208 -0.13 2.69 12.20
CA ILE A 208 0.52 2.76 13.51
C ILE A 208 0.62 1.34 14.06
N ARG A 209 1.86 0.82 14.20
CA ARG A 209 2.13 -0.53 14.71
C ARG A 209 2.78 -0.56 16.08
N ASP A 210 3.45 0.51 16.47
CA ASP A 210 4.31 0.57 17.63
C ASP A 210 4.08 1.85 18.46
N PRO A 211 4.41 1.82 19.76
CA PRO A 211 4.21 2.95 20.67
C PRO A 211 4.92 4.23 20.21
N GLU A 212 6.13 4.09 19.68
CA GLU A 212 6.93 5.24 19.26
C GLU A 212 6.27 6.02 18.11
N THR A 213 5.76 5.29 17.10
CA THR A 213 5.01 5.89 15.99
C THR A 213 3.73 6.57 16.49
N ALA A 214 3.01 5.94 17.45
CA ALA A 214 1.81 6.50 18.06
C ALA A 214 2.09 7.82 18.78
N GLU A 215 3.12 7.85 19.61
CA GLU A 215 3.52 9.04 20.37
C GLU A 215 3.87 10.21 19.44
N ILE A 216 4.70 9.97 18.41
CA ILE A 216 5.09 11.02 17.46
C ILE A 216 3.87 11.54 16.66
N ALA A 217 2.95 10.64 16.27
CA ALA A 217 1.74 11.02 15.55
C ALA A 217 0.84 11.96 16.39
N ILE A 218 0.65 11.62 17.66
CA ILE A 218 -0.14 12.42 18.61
C ILE A 218 0.53 13.77 18.87
N GLN A 219 1.84 13.79 19.11
CA GLN A 219 2.59 15.02 19.29
C GLN A 219 2.50 15.93 18.05
N ALA A 220 2.58 15.36 16.85
CA ALA A 220 2.40 16.13 15.63
C ALA A 220 1.00 16.75 15.54
N ALA A 221 -0.05 15.99 15.87
CA ALA A 221 -1.42 16.49 15.91
C ALA A 221 -1.61 17.64 16.91
N LEU A 222 -1.05 17.50 18.12
CA LEU A 222 -1.11 18.52 19.17
C LEU A 222 -0.29 19.78 18.85
N THR A 223 0.71 19.64 17.98
CA THR A 223 1.58 20.77 17.58
C THR A 223 1.15 21.47 16.30
N GLY A 224 -0.08 21.22 15.82
CA GLY A 224 -0.70 22.00 14.75
C GLY A 224 -0.71 21.33 13.37
N HIS A 225 -0.44 20.03 13.28
CA HIS A 225 -0.51 19.27 12.03
C HIS A 225 -1.80 18.47 11.94
N LEU A 226 -2.39 18.35 10.76
CA LEU A 226 -3.42 17.36 10.51
C LEU A 226 -2.75 16.00 10.25
N VAL A 227 -2.99 15.04 11.13
CA VAL A 227 -2.43 13.69 11.04
C VAL A 227 -3.51 12.69 10.69
N LEU A 228 -3.34 12.00 9.57
CA LEU A 228 -4.20 10.91 9.11
C LEU A 228 -3.46 9.59 9.31
N ALA A 229 -4.08 8.60 9.97
CA ALA A 229 -3.41 7.32 10.18
C ALA A 229 -4.37 6.14 10.12
N THR A 230 -3.83 4.92 9.94
CA THR A 230 -4.63 3.71 10.10
C THR A 230 -4.20 2.91 11.32
N LEU A 231 -5.17 2.19 11.88
CA LEU A 231 -4.97 1.18 12.90
C LEU A 231 -5.69 -0.11 12.49
N HIS A 232 -5.08 -1.26 12.82
CA HIS A 232 -5.69 -2.57 12.61
C HIS A 232 -6.53 -2.96 13.83
N THR A 233 -7.68 -2.32 13.99
CA THR A 233 -8.72 -2.69 14.97
C THR A 233 -10.01 -2.98 14.21
N ASN A 234 -10.92 -3.72 14.82
CA ASN A 234 -12.18 -4.11 14.17
C ASN A 234 -13.15 -2.93 14.03
N ASP A 235 -13.06 -1.98 14.96
CA ASP A 235 -13.94 -0.80 15.03
C ASP A 235 -13.18 0.44 15.53
N ALA A 236 -13.82 1.59 15.47
CA ALA A 236 -13.26 2.86 15.88
C ALA A 236 -13.04 2.97 17.41
N PRO A 237 -13.97 2.53 18.28
CA PRO A 237 -13.71 2.50 19.72
C PRO A 237 -12.51 1.63 20.12
N GLY A 238 -12.30 0.52 19.44
CA GLY A 238 -11.15 -0.35 19.63
C GLY A 238 -9.81 0.33 19.34
N ALA A 239 -9.79 1.38 18.50
CA ALA A 239 -8.59 2.15 18.26
C ALA A 239 -8.11 2.91 19.50
N VAL A 240 -9.04 3.49 20.25
CA VAL A 240 -8.73 4.16 21.53
C VAL A 240 -8.10 3.18 22.51
N SER A 241 -8.74 2.03 22.71
CA SER A 241 -8.20 0.98 23.60
C SER A 241 -6.81 0.53 23.14
N ARG A 242 -6.62 0.37 21.82
CA ARG A 242 -5.34 -0.07 21.26
C ARG A 242 -4.21 0.96 21.49
N LEU A 243 -4.50 2.25 21.37
CA LEU A 243 -3.52 3.31 21.66
C LEU A 243 -3.18 3.38 23.16
N LEU A 244 -4.17 3.19 24.03
CA LEU A 244 -3.93 3.07 25.48
C LEU A 244 -3.05 1.86 25.81
N ASP A 245 -3.30 0.70 25.20
CA ASP A 245 -2.47 -0.51 25.34
C ASP A 245 -1.02 -0.29 24.85
N MET A 246 -0.83 0.61 23.87
CA MET A 246 0.50 1.03 23.41
C MET A 246 1.19 2.02 24.37
N GLY A 247 0.54 2.40 25.48
CA GLY A 247 1.08 3.29 26.50
C GLY A 247 0.83 4.78 26.25
N VAL A 248 -0.03 5.12 25.30
CA VAL A 248 -0.46 6.51 25.09
C VAL A 248 -1.34 6.93 26.27
N GLU A 249 -1.08 8.09 26.84
CA GLU A 249 -1.86 8.61 27.95
C GLU A 249 -3.23 9.14 27.49
N ASP A 250 -4.26 8.87 28.29
CA ASP A 250 -5.67 9.14 27.98
C ASP A 250 -5.95 10.62 27.66
N TYR A 251 -5.33 11.54 28.42
CA TYR A 251 -5.49 12.99 28.20
C TYR A 251 -4.88 13.45 26.86
N LEU A 252 -3.82 12.80 26.37
CA LEU A 252 -3.23 13.11 25.06
C LEU A 252 -4.16 12.67 23.93
N LEU A 253 -4.79 11.49 24.08
CA LEU A 253 -5.78 11.01 23.11
C LEU A 253 -7.00 11.94 23.07
N ALA A 254 -7.54 12.31 24.23
CA ALA A 254 -8.70 13.19 24.31
C ALA A 254 -8.45 14.60 23.72
N SER A 255 -7.20 15.03 23.66
CA SER A 255 -6.81 16.32 23.11
C SER A 255 -6.42 16.31 21.63
N SER A 256 -6.18 15.12 21.05
CA SER A 256 -5.66 14.96 19.68
C SER A 256 -6.68 14.39 18.69
N LEU A 257 -7.65 13.60 19.15
CA LEU A 257 -8.71 12.97 18.36
C LEU A 257 -9.86 13.90 18.00
#